data_4deb37794544b276ec088d875a7e89d2
#
_entry.id   4deb37794544b276ec088d875a7e89d2
#
_cell.length_a   1.000
_cell.length_b   1.000
_cell.length_c   1.000
_cell.angle_alpha   90.00
_cell.angle_beta   90.00
_cell.angle_gamma   90.00
#
_symmetry.space_group_name_H-M   'P 1'
#
loop_
_entity.id
_entity.type
_entity.pdbx_description
1 polymer ?
#
loop_
_entity_poly.entity_id
_entity_poly.type
_entity_poly.pdbx_seq_one_letter_code
_entity_poly.pdbx_strand_id
1 'polypeptide(L)'
;QPQSETVWRQANKYKVPRIAFVNKMDRMGANFLKVVNQIKTRLGANPVPLQLAIGAEEHFTGVVDLVKMKAINWNDADQGVTFEYEDIPADMVELANEWHQNLIESAAEASEELMEKYLGGEELTEAEIKKALRQRVLNNEIILVTCGSAFKNKGVQAMLDAVIDYLPSPVDVPAINGILDDGKDTPAERHASDDEPFAALAFKIATDPFVGNLTFFRVYSGVVNSGDTVLNSVKAARERFDLFTFRCTLTNVKRSKKFARATSLLLSV
;
A
#
# COMPACT_ATOMS: atom_id res chain seq x y z
N GLN A 1 -10.34 -16.75 5.06
CA GLN A 1 -9.85 -17.88 4.22
C GLN A 1 -8.46 -18.27 4.71
N PRO A 2 -8.06 -19.56 4.67
CA PRO A 2 -6.77 -20.02 5.23
C PRO A 2 -5.56 -19.29 4.65
N GLN A 3 -5.57 -19.01 3.35
CA GLN A 3 -4.49 -18.26 2.69
C GLN A 3 -4.34 -16.82 3.25
N SER A 4 -5.45 -16.15 3.50
CA SER A 4 -5.43 -14.80 4.08
C SER A 4 -4.82 -14.80 5.49
N GLU A 5 -5.11 -15.81 6.29
CA GLU A 5 -4.55 -15.97 7.65
C GLU A 5 -3.04 -16.26 7.60
N THR A 6 -2.60 -17.06 6.65
CA THR A 6 -1.17 -17.37 6.48
C THR A 6 -0.38 -16.12 6.10
N VAL A 7 -0.84 -15.38 5.09
CA VAL A 7 -0.20 -14.11 4.68
C VAL A 7 -0.25 -13.09 5.80
N TRP A 8 -1.36 -13.03 6.54
CA TRP A 8 -1.50 -12.13 7.68
C TRP A 8 -0.47 -12.40 8.78
N ARG A 9 -0.28 -13.68 9.14
CA ARG A 9 0.75 -14.08 10.12
C ARG A 9 2.16 -13.73 9.66
N GLN A 10 2.47 -13.92 8.37
CA GLN A 10 3.75 -13.53 7.81
C GLN A 10 3.96 -12.02 7.91
N ALA A 11 2.95 -11.23 7.53
CA ALA A 11 3.02 -9.77 7.64
C ALA A 11 3.20 -9.29 9.10
N ASN A 12 2.56 -9.96 10.07
CA ASN A 12 2.78 -9.68 11.50
C ASN A 12 4.21 -10.01 11.92
N LYS A 13 4.73 -11.18 11.51
CA LYS A 13 6.10 -11.62 11.83
C LYS A 13 7.16 -10.61 11.39
N TYR A 14 6.97 -10.03 10.21
CA TYR A 14 7.90 -9.07 9.63
C TYR A 14 7.50 -7.60 9.88
N LYS A 15 6.48 -7.36 10.70
CA LYS A 15 5.97 -6.01 11.03
C LYS A 15 5.70 -5.17 9.78
N VAL A 16 5.08 -5.77 8.76
CA VAL A 16 4.80 -5.09 7.49
C VAL A 16 3.51 -4.27 7.62
N PRO A 17 3.57 -2.93 7.49
CA PRO A 17 2.39 -2.08 7.41
C PRO A 17 1.52 -2.47 6.22
N ARG A 18 0.20 -2.42 6.40
CA ARG A 18 -0.75 -2.89 5.39
C ARG A 18 -2.07 -2.14 5.43
N ILE A 19 -2.73 -2.14 4.28
CA ILE A 19 -4.12 -1.71 4.09
C ILE A 19 -4.91 -2.92 3.63
N ALA A 20 -6.16 -3.03 4.06
CA ALA A 20 -7.09 -4.05 3.58
C ALA A 20 -8.02 -3.45 2.54
N PHE A 21 -8.15 -4.08 1.37
CA PHE A 21 -9.12 -3.73 0.35
C PHE A 21 -10.17 -4.82 0.24
N VAL A 22 -11.41 -4.52 0.64
CA VAL A 22 -12.54 -5.42 0.55
C VAL A 22 -13.06 -5.40 -0.89
N ASN A 23 -12.60 -6.34 -1.67
CA ASN A 23 -12.90 -6.45 -3.09
C ASN A 23 -14.22 -7.19 -3.37
N LYS A 24 -14.71 -7.05 -4.59
CA LYS A 24 -15.91 -7.74 -5.09
C LYS A 24 -17.19 -7.30 -4.36
N MET A 25 -17.30 -6.00 -4.03
CA MET A 25 -18.51 -5.46 -3.41
C MET A 25 -19.75 -5.58 -4.30
N ASP A 26 -19.57 -5.82 -5.59
CA ASP A 26 -20.60 -6.07 -6.60
C ASP A 26 -21.11 -7.51 -6.67
N ARG A 27 -20.60 -8.41 -5.83
CA ARG A 27 -20.99 -9.83 -5.84
C ARG A 27 -22.03 -10.14 -4.78
N MET A 28 -22.86 -11.14 -5.07
CA MET A 28 -23.88 -11.65 -4.16
C MET A 28 -23.26 -12.04 -2.80
N GLY A 29 -23.88 -11.61 -1.71
CA GLY A 29 -23.39 -11.82 -0.34
C GLY A 29 -22.29 -10.85 0.10
N ALA A 30 -21.97 -9.82 -0.69
CA ALA A 30 -21.01 -8.79 -0.31
C ALA A 30 -21.53 -7.97 0.88
N ASN A 31 -20.71 -7.85 1.92
CA ASN A 31 -21.03 -7.05 3.10
C ASN A 31 -19.72 -6.51 3.70
N PHE A 32 -19.50 -5.22 3.55
CA PHE A 32 -18.29 -4.53 3.99
C PHE A 32 -18.07 -4.63 5.50
N LEU A 33 -19.05 -4.21 6.30
CA LEU A 33 -18.92 -4.17 7.76
C LEU A 33 -18.76 -5.56 8.38
N LYS A 34 -19.37 -6.57 7.78
CA LYS A 34 -19.14 -7.96 8.18
C LYS A 34 -17.68 -8.37 7.98
N VAL A 35 -17.04 -7.95 6.88
CA VAL A 35 -15.61 -8.24 6.63
C VAL A 35 -14.73 -7.46 7.60
N VAL A 36 -15.02 -6.19 7.88
CA VAL A 36 -14.33 -5.39 8.91
C VAL A 36 -14.37 -6.12 10.25
N ASN A 37 -15.54 -6.57 10.68
CA ASN A 37 -15.67 -7.33 11.93
C ASN A 37 -14.90 -8.68 11.89
N GLN A 38 -14.83 -9.35 10.74
CA GLN A 38 -14.03 -10.58 10.60
C GLN A 38 -12.52 -10.30 10.68
N ILE A 39 -12.04 -9.16 10.20
CA ILE A 39 -10.65 -8.75 10.39
C ILE A 39 -10.35 -8.62 11.89
N LYS A 40 -11.25 -8.00 12.65
CA LYS A 40 -11.11 -7.88 14.10
C LYS A 40 -11.16 -9.24 14.81
N THR A 41 -12.19 -10.03 14.55
CA THR A 41 -12.46 -11.24 15.33
C THR A 41 -11.60 -12.44 14.94
N ARG A 42 -11.27 -12.60 13.65
CA ARG A 42 -10.53 -13.77 13.15
C ARG A 42 -9.03 -13.53 13.01
N LEU A 43 -8.63 -12.28 12.71
CA LEU A 43 -7.23 -11.94 12.49
C LEU A 43 -6.61 -11.23 13.70
N GLY A 44 -7.42 -10.88 14.73
CA GLY A 44 -6.96 -10.22 15.93
C GLY A 44 -6.37 -8.83 15.67
N ALA A 45 -6.84 -8.16 14.60
CA ALA A 45 -6.35 -6.85 14.20
C ALA A 45 -7.30 -5.74 14.66
N ASN A 46 -6.84 -4.50 14.58
CA ASN A 46 -7.63 -3.30 14.81
C ASN A 46 -7.98 -2.63 13.47
N PRO A 47 -9.09 -3.02 12.79
CA PRO A 47 -9.49 -2.45 11.52
C PRO A 47 -10.15 -1.08 11.73
N VAL A 48 -9.70 -0.09 10.95
CA VAL A 48 -10.27 1.25 10.90
C VAL A 48 -10.76 1.51 9.47
N PRO A 49 -12.07 1.53 9.22
CA PRO A 49 -12.61 1.88 7.91
C PRO A 49 -12.24 3.31 7.51
N LEU A 50 -11.69 3.47 6.32
CA LEU A 50 -11.54 4.77 5.66
C LEU A 50 -12.77 5.14 4.85
N GLN A 51 -13.59 4.15 4.52
CA GLN A 51 -14.72 4.27 3.61
C GLN A 51 -15.87 3.41 4.07
N LEU A 52 -17.08 3.80 3.65
CA LEU A 52 -18.27 2.95 3.70
C LEU A 52 -18.73 2.64 2.29
N ALA A 53 -19.28 1.46 2.06
CA ALA A 53 -19.84 1.09 0.76
C ALA A 53 -21.22 1.77 0.55
N ILE A 54 -21.44 2.37 -0.61
CA ILE A 54 -22.74 2.85 -1.05
C ILE A 54 -23.42 1.72 -1.83
N GLY A 55 -24.41 1.13 -1.23
CA GLY A 55 -25.05 -0.08 -1.75
C GLY A 55 -24.17 -1.34 -1.57
N ALA A 56 -24.67 -2.45 -2.03
CA ALA A 56 -23.99 -3.73 -2.03
C ALA A 56 -24.49 -4.58 -3.22
N GLU A 57 -23.72 -5.58 -3.61
CA GLU A 57 -24.05 -6.49 -4.70
C GLU A 57 -24.29 -5.73 -6.02
N GLU A 58 -25.40 -5.99 -6.71
CA GLU A 58 -25.75 -5.28 -7.96
C GLU A 58 -26.00 -3.77 -7.76
N HIS A 59 -26.32 -3.36 -6.55
CA HIS A 59 -26.57 -1.95 -6.17
C HIS A 59 -25.33 -1.21 -5.68
N PHE A 60 -24.14 -1.83 -5.74
CA PHE A 60 -22.90 -1.18 -5.37
C PHE A 60 -22.52 -0.08 -6.38
N THR A 61 -22.67 1.18 -6.01
CA THR A 61 -22.41 2.34 -6.87
C THR A 61 -21.12 3.06 -6.56
N GLY A 62 -20.76 3.16 -5.27
CA GLY A 62 -19.64 3.98 -4.84
C GLY A 62 -19.25 3.74 -3.39
N VAL A 63 -18.53 4.70 -2.83
CA VAL A 63 -18.11 4.69 -1.43
C VAL A 63 -18.31 6.08 -0.79
N VAL A 64 -18.50 6.12 0.51
CA VAL A 64 -18.37 7.35 1.31
C VAL A 64 -16.94 7.41 1.84
N ASP A 65 -16.20 8.46 1.52
CA ASP A 65 -14.90 8.80 2.12
C ASP A 65 -15.14 9.39 3.50
N LEU A 66 -14.71 8.68 4.53
CA LEU A 66 -14.92 9.09 5.94
C LEU A 66 -13.95 10.18 6.40
N VAL A 67 -12.86 10.42 5.69
CA VAL A 67 -11.94 11.53 6.00
C VAL A 67 -12.49 12.84 5.48
N LYS A 68 -12.98 12.85 4.23
CA LYS A 68 -13.52 14.03 3.55
C LYS A 68 -15.01 14.26 3.80
N MET A 69 -15.71 13.26 4.31
CA MET A 69 -17.17 13.24 4.45
C MET A 69 -17.90 13.58 3.14
N LYS A 70 -17.50 12.87 2.07
CA LYS A 70 -18.08 12.97 0.73
C LYS A 70 -18.32 11.59 0.14
N ALA A 71 -19.34 11.47 -0.69
CA ALA A 71 -19.53 10.28 -1.51
C ALA A 71 -18.62 10.34 -2.76
N ILE A 72 -18.14 9.19 -3.19
CA ILE A 72 -17.40 9.00 -4.43
C ILE A 72 -18.18 8.00 -5.27
N ASN A 73 -18.72 8.46 -6.39
CA ASN A 73 -19.43 7.63 -7.34
C ASN A 73 -18.64 7.49 -8.64
N TRP A 74 -18.56 6.25 -9.15
CA TRP A 74 -17.86 5.94 -10.39
C TRP A 74 -18.84 5.86 -11.55
N ASN A 75 -18.44 6.42 -12.69
CA ASN A 75 -19.24 6.39 -13.90
C ASN A 75 -19.17 4.99 -14.57
N ASP A 76 -20.31 4.31 -14.67
CA ASP A 76 -20.38 3.00 -15.30
C ASP A 76 -20.21 3.07 -16.83
N ALA A 77 -20.52 4.23 -17.47
CA ALA A 77 -20.43 4.38 -18.90
C ALA A 77 -18.99 4.34 -19.44
N ASP A 78 -18.01 4.72 -18.62
CA ASP A 78 -16.59 4.69 -18.95
C ASP A 78 -15.80 3.60 -18.20
N GLN A 79 -16.50 2.62 -17.64
CA GLN A 79 -15.94 1.51 -16.89
C GLN A 79 -15.15 1.97 -15.64
N GLY A 80 -15.64 2.99 -14.95
CA GLY A 80 -15.06 3.50 -13.71
C GLY A 80 -13.75 4.29 -13.87
N VAL A 81 -13.50 4.82 -15.06
CA VAL A 81 -12.33 5.69 -15.29
C VAL A 81 -12.51 7.04 -14.65
N THR A 82 -13.71 7.62 -14.77
CA THR A 82 -14.05 8.88 -14.10
C THR A 82 -14.89 8.64 -12.84
N PHE A 83 -14.73 9.53 -11.89
CA PHE A 83 -15.50 9.55 -10.65
C PHE A 83 -15.78 10.99 -10.22
N GLU A 84 -16.83 11.18 -9.45
CA GLU A 84 -17.23 12.47 -8.94
C GLU A 84 -17.40 12.43 -7.42
N TYR A 85 -17.10 13.57 -6.77
CA TYR A 85 -17.40 13.76 -5.35
C TYR A 85 -18.77 14.40 -5.22
N GLU A 86 -19.62 13.76 -4.46
CA GLU A 86 -21.00 14.18 -4.22
C GLU A 86 -21.29 14.29 -2.73
N ASP A 87 -22.44 14.80 -2.40
CA ASP A 87 -22.91 14.77 -1.01
C ASP A 87 -23.31 13.34 -0.62
N ILE A 88 -23.12 13.03 0.67
CA ILE A 88 -23.46 11.71 1.20
C ILE A 88 -24.96 11.47 1.06
N PRO A 89 -25.39 10.29 0.54
CA PRO A 89 -26.80 9.94 0.48
C PRO A 89 -27.50 10.13 1.85
N ALA A 90 -28.70 10.69 1.83
CA ALA A 90 -29.40 11.08 3.06
C ALA A 90 -29.62 9.92 4.04
N ASP A 91 -29.82 8.71 3.54
CA ASP A 91 -29.98 7.48 4.30
C ASP A 91 -28.66 6.95 4.91
N MET A 92 -27.53 7.47 4.49
CA MET A 92 -26.20 7.10 4.99
C MET A 92 -25.54 8.14 5.89
N VAL A 93 -26.10 9.34 6.01
CA VAL A 93 -25.47 10.45 6.75
C VAL A 93 -25.25 10.10 8.23
N GLU A 94 -26.23 9.48 8.88
CA GLU A 94 -26.12 9.08 10.29
C GLU A 94 -25.01 8.04 10.49
N LEU A 95 -25.00 6.99 9.66
CA LEU A 95 -23.98 5.95 9.68
C LEU A 95 -22.58 6.52 9.34
N ALA A 96 -22.49 7.42 8.37
CA ALA A 96 -21.24 8.05 7.99
C ALA A 96 -20.67 8.90 9.14
N ASN A 97 -21.52 9.65 9.85
CA ASN A 97 -21.11 10.43 11.02
C ASN A 97 -20.61 9.52 12.16
N GLU A 98 -21.29 8.42 12.44
CA GLU A 98 -20.84 7.44 13.44
C GLU A 98 -19.43 6.91 13.12
N TRP A 99 -19.23 6.46 11.89
CA TRP A 99 -17.93 5.92 11.48
C TRP A 99 -16.85 6.97 11.32
N HIS A 100 -17.22 8.20 10.96
CA HIS A 100 -16.30 9.34 10.97
C HIS A 100 -15.79 9.63 12.39
N GLN A 101 -16.67 9.64 13.40
CA GLN A 101 -16.26 9.80 14.80
C GLN A 101 -15.31 8.68 15.26
N ASN A 102 -15.62 7.43 14.94
CA ASN A 102 -14.72 6.31 15.24
C ASN A 102 -13.34 6.45 14.55
N LEU A 103 -13.30 7.00 13.33
CA LEU A 103 -12.06 7.26 12.61
C LEU A 103 -11.27 8.39 13.27
N ILE A 104 -11.93 9.50 13.67
CA ILE A 104 -11.29 10.62 14.38
C ILE A 104 -10.74 10.15 15.72
N GLU A 105 -11.51 9.38 16.51
CA GLU A 105 -11.06 8.81 17.77
C GLU A 105 -9.80 7.96 17.55
N SER A 106 -9.83 7.09 16.54
CA SER A 106 -8.64 6.32 16.17
C SER A 106 -7.47 7.19 15.73
N ALA A 107 -7.67 8.32 15.08
CA ALA A 107 -6.61 9.25 14.74
C ALA A 107 -6.07 9.97 15.99
N ALA A 108 -6.94 10.39 16.90
CA ALA A 108 -6.56 11.08 18.13
C ALA A 108 -5.64 10.23 19.05
N GLU A 109 -5.84 8.92 19.05
CA GLU A 109 -4.96 7.99 19.79
C GLU A 109 -3.49 7.97 19.33
N ALA A 110 -3.13 8.66 18.23
CA ALA A 110 -1.77 8.70 17.72
C ALA A 110 -0.80 9.52 18.62
N SER A 111 -1.32 10.53 19.34
CA SER A 111 -0.51 11.37 20.26
C SER A 111 -1.37 12.00 21.35
N GLU A 112 -0.73 12.34 22.46
CA GLU A 112 -1.39 13.03 23.58
C GLU A 112 -1.97 14.38 23.13
N GLU A 113 -1.26 15.14 22.32
CA GLU A 113 -1.69 16.43 21.78
C GLU A 113 -3.02 16.32 20.99
N LEU A 114 -3.10 15.33 20.09
CA LEU A 114 -4.32 15.11 19.31
C LEU A 114 -5.46 14.59 20.18
N MET A 115 -5.18 13.80 21.20
CA MET A 115 -6.17 13.32 22.15
C MET A 115 -6.72 14.47 23.01
N GLU A 116 -5.86 15.37 23.49
CA GLU A 116 -6.31 16.57 24.22
C GLU A 116 -7.18 17.47 23.35
N LYS A 117 -6.80 17.68 22.08
CA LYS A 117 -7.58 18.45 21.12
C LYS A 117 -8.96 17.84 20.89
N TYR A 118 -9.01 16.52 20.67
CA TYR A 118 -10.27 15.78 20.49
C TYR A 118 -11.18 15.86 21.73
N LEU A 119 -10.61 15.62 22.94
CA LEU A 119 -11.37 15.70 24.19
C LEU A 119 -11.80 17.14 24.53
N GLY A 120 -11.06 18.15 24.08
CA GLY A 120 -11.39 19.56 24.17
C GLY A 120 -12.56 19.99 23.22
N GLY A 121 -13.01 19.09 22.36
CA GLY A 121 -14.09 19.37 21.39
C GLY A 121 -13.61 20.17 20.17
N GLU A 122 -12.31 20.26 19.94
CA GLU A 122 -11.76 20.87 18.74
C GLU A 122 -11.78 19.88 17.56
N GLU A 123 -12.11 20.36 16.37
CA GLU A 123 -12.08 19.54 15.16
C GLU A 123 -10.63 19.28 14.69
N LEU A 124 -10.34 18.02 14.36
CA LEU A 124 -9.09 17.66 13.70
C LEU A 124 -9.18 17.96 12.21
N THR A 125 -8.17 18.61 11.67
CA THR A 125 -8.07 18.87 10.22
C THR A 125 -7.80 17.58 9.44
N GLU A 126 -8.20 17.55 8.16
CA GLU A 126 -7.90 16.41 7.26
C GLU A 126 -6.41 16.03 7.27
N ALA A 127 -5.51 17.03 7.31
CA ALA A 127 -4.07 16.81 7.34
C ALA A 127 -3.60 16.14 8.64
N GLU A 128 -4.15 16.55 9.79
CA GLU A 128 -3.87 15.94 11.09
C GLU A 128 -4.37 14.51 11.15
N ILE A 129 -5.60 14.27 10.69
CA ILE A 129 -6.19 12.93 10.61
C ILE A 129 -5.31 12.01 9.75
N LYS A 130 -4.96 12.43 8.54
CA LYS A 130 -4.11 11.64 7.63
C LYS A 130 -2.74 11.34 8.24
N LYS A 131 -2.08 12.34 8.83
CA LYS A 131 -0.77 12.17 9.47
C LYS A 131 -0.84 11.19 10.64
N ALA A 132 -1.85 11.32 11.47
CA ALA A 132 -2.09 10.48 12.64
C ALA A 132 -2.35 9.02 12.24
N LEU A 133 -3.28 8.79 11.33
CA LEU A 133 -3.59 7.45 10.82
C LEU A 133 -2.37 6.81 10.16
N ARG A 134 -1.59 7.58 9.36
CA ARG A 134 -0.34 7.10 8.78
C ARG A 134 0.64 6.63 9.85
N GLN A 135 0.87 7.42 10.89
CA GLN A 135 1.75 7.05 11.99
C GLN A 135 1.33 5.72 12.62
N ARG A 136 0.04 5.56 12.90
CA ARG A 136 -0.49 4.33 13.50
C ARG A 136 -0.39 3.11 12.59
N VAL A 137 -0.56 3.30 11.27
CA VAL A 137 -0.35 2.23 10.28
C VAL A 137 1.11 1.81 10.22
N LEU A 138 2.03 2.77 10.21
CA LEU A 138 3.47 2.50 10.19
C LEU A 138 3.93 1.76 11.45
N ASN A 139 3.32 2.06 12.59
CA ASN A 139 3.55 1.35 13.86
C ASN A 139 2.85 -0.02 13.92
N ASN A 140 2.05 -0.39 12.92
CA ASN A 140 1.22 -1.61 12.92
C ASN A 140 0.16 -1.67 14.02
N GLU A 141 -0.31 -0.53 14.51
CA GLU A 141 -1.35 -0.44 15.54
C GLU A 141 -2.74 -0.63 14.97
N ILE A 142 -2.97 -0.13 13.76
CA ILE A 142 -4.25 -0.20 13.06
C ILE A 142 -4.08 -0.74 11.64
N ILE A 143 -5.18 -1.20 11.07
CA ILE A 143 -5.29 -1.60 9.67
C ILE A 143 -6.39 -0.77 9.02
N LEU A 144 -6.02 0.12 8.13
CA LEU A 144 -7.00 0.89 7.35
C LEU A 144 -7.72 -0.02 6.36
N VAL A 145 -9.03 0.14 6.27
CA VAL A 145 -9.87 -0.71 5.43
C VAL A 145 -10.61 0.14 4.41
N THR A 146 -10.43 -0.21 3.14
CA THR A 146 -11.13 0.36 1.98
C THR A 146 -11.95 -0.71 1.28
N CYS A 147 -12.84 -0.34 0.38
CA CYS A 147 -13.67 -1.28 -0.35
C CYS A 147 -13.89 -0.89 -1.82
N GLY A 148 -14.33 -1.85 -2.61
CA GLY A 148 -14.62 -1.60 -4.01
C GLY A 148 -14.88 -2.86 -4.84
N SER A 149 -14.94 -2.68 -6.15
CA SER A 149 -14.95 -3.74 -7.15
C SER A 149 -13.86 -3.48 -8.18
N ALA A 150 -12.72 -4.14 -8.01
CA ALA A 150 -11.56 -3.95 -8.88
C ALA A 150 -11.86 -4.32 -10.34
N PHE A 151 -12.72 -5.32 -10.57
CA PHE A 151 -13.13 -5.72 -11.91
C PHE A 151 -13.94 -4.62 -12.63
N LYS A 152 -14.76 -3.88 -11.88
CA LYS A 152 -15.53 -2.73 -12.39
C LYS A 152 -14.77 -1.40 -12.24
N ASN A 153 -13.51 -1.45 -11.82
CA ASN A 153 -12.65 -0.28 -11.55
C ASN A 153 -13.24 0.73 -10.53
N LYS A 154 -14.18 0.29 -9.68
CA LYS A 154 -14.78 1.12 -8.63
C LYS A 154 -13.98 1.00 -7.33
N GLY A 155 -13.53 2.11 -6.78
CA GLY A 155 -12.74 2.17 -5.54
C GLY A 155 -11.23 1.96 -5.71
N VAL A 156 -10.75 1.66 -6.91
CA VAL A 156 -9.32 1.37 -7.15
C VAL A 156 -8.47 2.62 -7.00
N GLN A 157 -8.90 3.75 -7.58
CA GLN A 157 -8.18 5.02 -7.47
C GLN A 157 -8.07 5.46 -6.01
N ALA A 158 -9.19 5.43 -5.27
CA ALA A 158 -9.19 5.78 -3.85
C ALA A 158 -8.30 4.84 -2.99
N MET A 159 -8.22 3.56 -3.35
CA MET A 159 -7.29 2.63 -2.70
C MET A 159 -5.83 2.96 -3.03
N LEU A 160 -5.52 3.36 -4.27
CA LEU A 160 -4.16 3.77 -4.65
C LEU A 160 -3.75 5.08 -3.95
N ASP A 161 -4.67 6.03 -3.80
CA ASP A 161 -4.45 7.24 -3.01
C ASP A 161 -4.17 6.88 -1.53
N ALA A 162 -4.94 5.95 -0.96
CA ALA A 162 -4.70 5.47 0.40
C ALA A 162 -3.33 4.78 0.55
N VAL A 163 -2.84 4.07 -0.46
CA VAL A 163 -1.46 3.51 -0.47
C VAL A 163 -0.42 4.62 -0.39
N ILE A 164 -0.61 5.72 -1.14
CA ILE A 164 0.32 6.86 -1.13
C ILE A 164 0.25 7.60 0.21
N ASP A 165 -0.95 7.83 0.73
CA ASP A 165 -1.18 8.61 1.93
C ASP A 165 -0.72 7.89 3.21
N TYR A 166 -0.90 6.57 3.30
CA TYR A 166 -0.80 5.84 4.59
C TYR A 166 0.28 4.75 4.65
N LEU A 167 0.79 4.24 3.52
CA LEU A 167 1.84 3.22 3.56
C LEU A 167 3.25 3.84 3.52
N PRO A 168 4.27 3.11 4.04
CA PRO A 168 5.63 3.63 4.08
C PRO A 168 6.21 3.78 2.68
N SER A 169 6.90 4.88 2.46
CA SER A 169 7.84 5.01 1.35
C SER A 169 9.19 4.38 1.71
N PRO A 170 10.08 4.13 0.76
CA PRO A 170 11.42 3.60 1.06
C PRO A 170 12.23 4.45 2.05
N VAL A 171 11.97 5.76 2.13
CA VAL A 171 12.64 6.65 3.08
C VAL A 171 12.07 6.58 4.50
N ASP A 172 10.88 6.03 4.67
CA ASP A 172 10.26 5.80 5.98
C ASP A 172 10.73 4.47 6.61
N VAL A 173 11.37 3.60 5.81
CA VAL A 173 11.83 2.29 6.27
C VAL A 173 13.24 2.41 6.84
N PRO A 174 13.54 1.77 7.99
CA PRO A 174 14.88 1.77 8.57
C PRO A 174 15.94 1.26 7.58
N ALA A 175 17.19 1.69 7.78
CA ALA A 175 18.33 1.18 7.03
C ALA A 175 18.41 -0.34 7.08
N ILE A 176 18.87 -0.95 6.00
CA ILE A 176 19.08 -2.40 5.97
C ILE A 176 20.40 -2.72 6.60
N ASN A 177 20.36 -3.63 7.55
CA ASN A 177 21.54 -4.18 8.19
C ASN A 177 22.01 -5.43 7.45
N GLY A 178 23.29 -5.54 7.24
CA GLY A 178 23.96 -6.67 6.61
C GLY A 178 25.39 -6.81 7.07
N ILE A 179 26.13 -7.70 6.42
CA ILE A 179 27.55 -7.89 6.62
C ILE A 179 28.28 -7.70 5.30
N LEU A 180 29.47 -7.13 5.34
CA LEU A 180 30.33 -7.01 4.18
C LEU A 180 30.98 -8.36 3.87
N ASP A 181 31.17 -8.63 2.57
CA ASP A 181 31.92 -9.80 2.09
C ASP A 181 33.44 -9.50 2.11
N ASP A 182 33.95 -9.22 3.31
CA ASP A 182 35.36 -8.88 3.56
C ASP A 182 36.12 -9.98 4.32
N GLY A 183 35.48 -11.12 4.51
CA GLY A 183 36.02 -12.25 5.29
C GLY A 183 36.13 -11.98 6.80
N LYS A 184 35.61 -10.84 7.30
CA LYS A 184 35.63 -10.44 8.72
C LYS A 184 34.24 -10.26 9.30
N ASP A 185 33.19 -10.52 8.50
CA ASP A 185 31.78 -10.31 8.89
C ASP A 185 31.51 -8.88 9.43
N THR A 186 32.13 -7.87 8.84
CA THR A 186 31.98 -6.48 9.29
C THR A 186 30.55 -6.02 9.10
N PRO A 187 29.85 -5.56 10.16
CA PRO A 187 28.51 -5.03 10.04
C PRO A 187 28.47 -3.83 9.10
N ALA A 188 27.44 -3.76 8.27
CA ALA A 188 27.20 -2.64 7.35
C ALA A 188 25.73 -2.29 7.31
N GLU A 189 25.45 -0.99 7.20
CA GLU A 189 24.12 -0.46 7.01
C GLU A 189 24.01 0.16 5.61
N ARG A 190 22.79 0.12 5.06
CA ARG A 190 22.44 0.78 3.80
C ARG A 190 21.16 1.58 3.99
N HIS A 191 21.28 2.90 3.86
CA HIS A 191 20.14 3.80 3.87
C HIS A 191 19.53 3.92 2.46
N ALA A 192 18.25 4.26 2.40
CA ALA A 192 17.58 4.50 1.12
C ALA A 192 18.03 5.85 0.52
N SER A 193 19.27 5.92 0.04
CA SER A 193 19.91 7.08 -0.58
C SER A 193 20.53 6.71 -1.92
N ASP A 194 20.45 7.63 -2.88
CA ASP A 194 21.09 7.48 -4.20
C ASP A 194 22.62 7.60 -4.12
N ASP A 195 23.13 8.29 -3.08
CA ASP A 195 24.55 8.52 -2.87
C ASP A 195 25.28 7.36 -2.21
N GLU A 196 24.53 6.38 -1.70
CA GLU A 196 25.12 5.18 -1.11
C GLU A 196 25.53 4.13 -2.15
N PRO A 197 26.42 3.18 -1.79
CA PRO A 197 26.73 2.06 -2.64
C PRO A 197 25.48 1.27 -3.03
N PHE A 198 25.44 0.81 -4.28
CA PHE A 198 24.32 0.03 -4.79
C PHE A 198 24.15 -1.28 -4.01
N ALA A 199 22.95 -1.49 -3.49
CA ALA A 199 22.53 -2.75 -2.90
C ALA A 199 21.11 -3.11 -3.33
N ALA A 200 20.93 -4.36 -3.75
CA ALA A 200 19.63 -4.86 -4.23
C ALA A 200 19.45 -6.34 -3.89
N LEU A 201 18.20 -6.78 -3.83
CA LEU A 201 17.82 -8.17 -3.65
C LEU A 201 17.05 -8.66 -4.88
N ALA A 202 17.57 -9.66 -5.57
CA ALA A 202 16.84 -10.41 -6.58
C ALA A 202 15.89 -11.40 -5.88
N PHE A 203 14.57 -11.27 -6.12
CA PHE A 203 13.56 -12.04 -5.39
C PHE A 203 12.67 -12.91 -6.28
N LYS A 204 12.72 -12.74 -7.61
CA LYS A 204 11.88 -13.51 -8.54
C LYS A 204 12.53 -13.59 -9.92
N ILE A 205 12.42 -14.76 -10.55
CA ILE A 205 12.74 -14.97 -11.97
C ILE A 205 11.44 -15.35 -12.68
N ALA A 206 11.23 -14.78 -13.85
CA ALA A 206 10.13 -15.14 -14.75
C ALA A 206 10.65 -15.23 -16.18
N THR A 207 9.97 -16.00 -17.02
CA THR A 207 10.28 -16.10 -18.45
C THR A 207 9.24 -15.30 -19.25
N ASP A 208 9.72 -14.42 -20.11
CA ASP A 208 8.92 -13.67 -21.07
C ASP A 208 9.18 -14.21 -22.48
N PRO A 209 8.15 -14.49 -23.29
CA PRO A 209 8.32 -15.06 -24.64
C PRO A 209 9.14 -14.20 -25.59
N PHE A 210 9.22 -12.89 -25.36
CA PHE A 210 9.87 -11.93 -26.26
C PHE A 210 11.23 -11.45 -25.77
N VAL A 211 11.43 -11.42 -24.45
CA VAL A 211 12.63 -10.83 -23.82
C VAL A 211 13.51 -11.91 -23.19
N GLY A 212 12.98 -13.12 -22.99
CA GLY A 212 13.69 -14.19 -22.33
C GLY A 212 13.55 -14.15 -20.81
N ASN A 213 14.61 -14.46 -20.08
CA ASN A 213 14.56 -14.49 -18.60
C ASN A 213 14.56 -13.08 -18.03
N LEU A 214 13.58 -12.83 -17.16
CA LEU A 214 13.42 -11.59 -16.41
C LEU A 214 13.74 -11.84 -14.94
N THR A 215 14.72 -11.13 -14.42
CA THR A 215 15.03 -11.14 -12.99
C THR A 215 14.44 -9.89 -12.34
N PHE A 216 13.59 -10.10 -11.34
CA PHE A 216 13.01 -9.02 -10.56
C PHE A 216 13.89 -8.76 -9.34
N PHE A 217 14.29 -7.53 -9.14
CA PHE A 217 15.04 -7.13 -7.96
C PHE A 217 14.51 -5.85 -7.34
N ARG A 218 14.72 -5.70 -6.05
CA ARG A 218 14.41 -4.49 -5.29
C ARG A 218 15.71 -3.77 -4.95
N VAL A 219 15.80 -2.51 -5.36
CA VAL A 219 16.92 -1.64 -4.98
C VAL A 219 16.66 -1.10 -3.57
N TYR A 220 17.64 -1.23 -2.70
CA TYR A 220 17.61 -0.73 -1.33
C TYR A 220 18.44 0.54 -1.16
N SER A 221 19.56 0.64 -1.84
CA SER A 221 20.43 1.82 -1.81
C SER A 221 21.16 1.99 -3.14
N GLY A 222 21.63 3.21 -3.39
CA GLY A 222 22.41 3.56 -4.55
C GLY A 222 21.63 3.55 -5.86
N VAL A 223 22.38 3.67 -6.94
CA VAL A 223 21.86 3.75 -8.31
C VAL A 223 22.63 2.76 -9.18
N VAL A 224 21.93 2.11 -10.10
CA VAL A 224 22.54 1.26 -11.13
C VAL A 224 22.07 1.71 -12.51
N ASN A 225 22.99 1.73 -13.48
CA ASN A 225 22.67 2.09 -14.86
C ASN A 225 22.82 0.85 -15.77
N SER A 226 22.16 0.90 -16.91
CA SER A 226 22.37 -0.13 -17.95
C SER A 226 23.83 -0.14 -18.38
N GLY A 227 24.44 -1.31 -18.39
CA GLY A 227 25.87 -1.50 -18.65
C GLY A 227 26.74 -1.57 -17.40
N ASP A 228 26.23 -1.20 -16.23
CA ASP A 228 27.00 -1.31 -14.99
C ASP A 228 27.25 -2.77 -14.60
N THR A 229 28.37 -2.98 -13.91
CA THR A 229 28.75 -4.29 -13.38
C THR A 229 28.60 -4.29 -11.87
N VAL A 230 27.90 -5.27 -11.34
CA VAL A 230 27.65 -5.45 -9.89
C VAL A 230 28.21 -6.78 -9.41
N LEU A 231 28.48 -6.87 -8.12
CA LEU A 231 28.87 -8.11 -7.47
C LEU A 231 27.61 -8.91 -7.08
N ASN A 232 27.51 -10.14 -7.59
CA ASN A 232 26.56 -11.12 -7.06
C ASN A 232 27.22 -11.81 -5.87
N SER A 233 26.83 -11.45 -4.67
CA SER A 233 27.41 -11.97 -3.43
C SER A 233 27.21 -13.49 -3.24
N VAL A 234 26.13 -14.05 -3.77
CA VAL A 234 25.84 -15.49 -3.67
C VAL A 234 26.78 -16.32 -4.55
N LYS A 235 27.09 -15.82 -5.76
CA LYS A 235 28.01 -16.50 -6.71
C LYS A 235 29.47 -16.05 -6.58
N ALA A 236 29.72 -15.00 -5.77
CA ALA A 236 31.02 -14.32 -5.71
C ALA A 236 31.54 -13.90 -7.11
N ALA A 237 30.64 -13.53 -8.02
CA ALA A 237 30.92 -13.21 -9.41
C ALA A 237 30.40 -11.82 -9.79
N ARG A 238 31.10 -11.18 -10.74
CA ARG A 238 30.63 -9.93 -11.32
C ARG A 238 29.63 -10.23 -12.43
N GLU A 239 28.47 -9.60 -12.37
CA GLU A 239 27.41 -9.70 -13.38
C GLU A 239 27.13 -8.32 -13.96
N ARG A 240 26.88 -8.26 -15.27
CA ARG A 240 26.59 -7.01 -15.97
C ARG A 240 25.09 -6.85 -16.18
N PHE A 241 24.58 -5.67 -15.93
CA PHE A 241 23.20 -5.29 -16.23
C PHE A 241 23.10 -4.76 -17.67
N ASP A 242 22.69 -5.58 -18.62
CA ASP A 242 22.68 -5.18 -20.02
C ASP A 242 21.41 -4.40 -20.42
N LEU A 243 20.27 -4.75 -19.88
CA LEU A 243 19.00 -4.12 -20.24
C LEU A 243 18.07 -3.99 -19.04
N PHE A 244 17.55 -2.79 -18.82
CA PHE A 244 16.46 -2.55 -17.87
C PHE A 244 15.14 -2.40 -18.60
N THR A 245 14.17 -3.18 -18.18
CA THR A 245 12.80 -3.08 -18.68
C THR A 245 11.85 -2.77 -17.53
N PHE A 246 11.21 -1.63 -17.60
CA PHE A 246 10.15 -1.26 -16.67
C PHE A 246 8.80 -1.66 -17.26
N ARG A 247 8.07 -2.52 -16.56
CA ARG A 247 6.71 -2.89 -16.96
C ARG A 247 5.71 -2.08 -16.14
N CYS A 248 5.18 -1.03 -16.75
CA CYS A 248 4.19 -0.17 -16.10
C CYS A 248 2.77 -0.79 -16.16
N THR A 249 2.49 -1.62 -17.19
CA THR A 249 1.22 -2.35 -17.35
C THR A 249 1.49 -3.70 -18.02
N LEU A 250 0.51 -4.60 -18.00
CA LEU A 250 0.58 -5.90 -18.67
C LEU A 250 0.84 -5.82 -20.19
N THR A 251 0.63 -4.65 -20.79
CA THR A 251 0.69 -4.45 -22.25
C THR A 251 1.80 -3.52 -22.71
N ASN A 252 2.41 -2.71 -21.84
CA ASN A 252 3.43 -1.73 -22.23
C ASN A 252 4.71 -1.90 -21.42
N VAL A 253 5.78 -2.30 -22.10
CA VAL A 253 7.13 -2.40 -21.58
C VAL A 253 7.90 -1.15 -21.97
N LYS A 254 8.27 -0.32 -20.98
CA LYS A 254 9.15 0.85 -21.22
C LYS A 254 10.60 0.49 -20.88
N ARG A 255 11.51 0.82 -21.77
CA ARG A 255 12.95 0.73 -21.52
C ARG A 255 13.41 1.96 -20.75
N SER A 256 14.18 1.76 -19.69
CA SER A 256 14.82 2.83 -18.94
C SER A 256 16.33 2.60 -18.87
N LYS A 257 17.09 3.69 -18.80
CA LYS A 257 18.55 3.64 -18.73
C LYS A 257 19.09 3.79 -17.30
N LYS A 258 18.26 4.21 -16.36
CA LYS A 258 18.68 4.49 -14.98
C LYS A 258 17.60 4.06 -13.99
N PHE A 259 18.04 3.45 -12.90
CA PHE A 259 17.19 3.11 -11.76
C PHE A 259 17.82 3.57 -10.45
N ALA A 260 17.00 4.24 -9.66
CA ALA A 260 17.31 4.68 -8.33
C ALA A 260 16.32 4.05 -7.33
N ARG A 261 16.57 4.25 -6.05
CA ARG A 261 15.70 3.81 -4.95
C ARG A 261 14.21 4.04 -5.23
N ALA A 262 13.34 3.33 -4.57
CA ALA A 262 11.88 3.54 -4.51
C ALA A 262 11.04 2.87 -5.60
N THR A 263 11.58 2.02 -6.41
CA THR A 263 10.74 1.35 -7.41
C THR A 263 10.89 -0.16 -7.29
N SER A 264 9.79 -0.87 -7.02
CA SER A 264 9.73 -2.31 -7.20
C SER A 264 9.84 -2.60 -8.69
N LEU A 265 10.87 -3.30 -9.12
CA LEU A 265 11.29 -3.30 -10.50
C LEU A 265 11.41 -4.65 -11.16
N LEU A 266 11.08 -4.63 -12.43
CA LEU A 266 11.27 -5.68 -13.41
C LEU A 266 12.59 -5.48 -14.15
N LEU A 267 13.43 -6.47 -14.14
CA LEU A 267 14.64 -6.54 -14.93
C LEU A 267 14.61 -7.72 -15.89
N SER A 268 15.10 -7.49 -17.11
CA SER A 268 15.59 -8.59 -17.95
C SER A 268 17.12 -8.66 -17.87
N VAL A 269 17.64 -9.83 -17.58
CA VAL A 269 19.07 -10.16 -17.70
C VAL A 269 19.24 -11.05 -18.90
#